data_5e4a5a5bb6d34e4e491e4f5747599073
#
_entry.id   5e4a5a5bb6d34e4e491e4f5747599073
#
_cell.length_a   1.000
_cell.length_b   1.000
_cell.length_c   1.000
_cell.angle_alpha   90.00
_cell.angle_beta   90.00
_cell.angle_gamma   90.00
#
_symmetry.space_group_name_H-M   'P 1'
#
loop_
_entity.id
_entity.type
_entity.pdbx_description
1 polymer ?
#
loop_
_entity_poly.entity_id
_entity_poly.type
_entity_poly.pdbx_seq_one_letter_code
_entity_poly.pdbx_strand_id
1 'polypeptide(L)'
;MKTYNAKSGEIARHWYLVDADGQTLGRLATRIADMLRGKGKPQYTPHVDTGDFVVVVNAEKISVTGNKLDQKRYYRHSGYPGGLRSRTLREQLDRRPEEVLRAAVKGMLPKNRLARQQITKLKIYAGPEHPHGPQAPQPLKWEDR
;
A
#
# COMPACT_ATOMS: atom_id res chain seq x y z
N MET A 1 -28.80 20.72 -11.73
CA MET A 1 -28.16 19.43 -11.37
C MET A 1 -27.03 19.72 -10.40
N LYS A 2 -27.04 19.09 -9.23
CA LYS A 2 -25.98 19.27 -8.23
C LYS A 2 -25.01 18.10 -8.31
N THR A 3 -23.71 18.39 -8.34
CA THR A 3 -22.67 17.38 -8.26
C THR A 3 -22.53 16.88 -6.82
N TYR A 4 -22.45 15.57 -6.64
CA TYR A 4 -22.23 14.98 -5.33
C TYR A 4 -20.81 15.25 -4.85
N ASN A 5 -20.69 15.74 -3.62
CA ASN A 5 -19.42 15.87 -2.91
C ASN A 5 -19.50 15.12 -1.58
N ALA A 6 -18.57 14.22 -1.35
CA ALA A 6 -18.51 13.46 -0.10
C ALA A 6 -18.16 14.37 1.07
N LYS A 7 -18.79 14.12 2.20
CA LYS A 7 -18.47 14.79 3.48
C LYS A 7 -17.71 13.81 4.37
N SER A 8 -16.69 14.30 5.03
CA SER A 8 -15.78 13.46 5.83
C SER A 8 -16.48 12.65 6.93
N GLY A 9 -17.58 13.13 7.46
CA GLY A 9 -18.35 12.43 8.50
C GLY A 9 -19.36 11.42 8.02
N GLU A 10 -19.62 11.34 6.72
CA GLU A 10 -20.67 10.50 6.15
C GLU A 10 -20.11 9.28 5.40
N ILE A 11 -18.79 9.07 5.43
CA ILE A 11 -18.12 8.02 4.64
C ILE A 11 -18.03 6.75 5.48
N ALA A 12 -18.62 5.66 4.99
CA ALA A 12 -18.44 4.33 5.55
C ALA A 12 -17.10 3.76 5.06
N ARG A 13 -16.23 3.41 6.01
CA ARG A 13 -14.94 2.78 5.71
C ARG A 13 -14.98 1.33 6.14
N HIS A 14 -14.58 0.46 5.22
CA HIS A 14 -14.49 -0.98 5.45
C HIS A 14 -13.03 -1.39 5.67
N TRP A 15 -12.85 -2.54 6.31
CA TRP A 15 -11.54 -3.15 6.49
C TRP A 15 -11.43 -4.35 5.57
N TYR A 16 -10.37 -4.41 4.79
CA TYR A 16 -10.09 -5.51 3.87
C TYR A 16 -8.76 -6.17 4.21
N LEU A 17 -8.73 -7.49 4.09
CA LEU A 17 -7.53 -8.29 4.27
C LEU A 17 -7.05 -8.77 2.89
N VAL A 18 -5.78 -8.53 2.60
CA VAL A 18 -5.15 -8.92 1.34
C VAL A 18 -3.95 -9.82 1.65
N ASP A 19 -3.88 -10.96 0.97
CA ASP A 19 -2.74 -11.85 1.04
C ASP A 19 -1.77 -11.52 -0.10
N ALA A 20 -0.54 -11.14 0.24
CA ALA A 20 0.49 -10.78 -0.73
C ALA A 20 1.28 -12.00 -1.25
N ASP A 21 1.02 -13.19 -0.73
CA ASP A 21 1.73 -14.41 -1.13
C ASP A 21 1.55 -14.68 -2.63
N GLY A 22 2.66 -14.71 -3.37
CA GLY A 22 2.65 -14.96 -4.81
C GLY A 22 2.15 -13.81 -5.68
N GLN A 23 1.72 -12.70 -5.08
CA GLN A 23 1.24 -11.53 -5.82
C GLN A 23 2.41 -10.71 -6.38
N THR A 24 2.25 -10.18 -7.59
CA THR A 24 3.24 -9.29 -8.20
C THR A 24 3.22 -7.92 -7.52
N LEU A 25 4.39 -7.45 -7.09
CA LEU A 25 4.53 -6.22 -6.31
C LEU A 25 3.82 -5.00 -6.95
N GLY A 26 4.11 -4.70 -8.20
CA GLY A 26 3.57 -3.52 -8.87
C GLY A 26 2.05 -3.58 -9.05
N ARG A 27 1.53 -4.73 -9.46
CA ARG A 27 0.07 -4.92 -9.66
C ARG A 27 -0.69 -4.86 -8.35
N LEU A 28 -0.16 -5.50 -7.32
CA LEU A 28 -0.76 -5.44 -5.98
C LEU A 28 -0.75 -4.01 -5.45
N ALA A 29 0.35 -3.30 -5.59
CA ALA A 29 0.48 -1.93 -5.12
C ALA A 29 -0.52 -0.98 -5.81
N THR A 30 -0.76 -1.16 -7.12
CA THR A 30 -1.76 -0.37 -7.87
C THR A 30 -3.16 -0.57 -7.30
N ARG A 31 -3.56 -1.81 -7.06
CA ARG A 31 -4.88 -2.14 -6.51
C ARG A 31 -5.06 -1.58 -5.10
N ILE A 32 -4.05 -1.71 -4.27
CA ILE A 32 -4.06 -1.17 -2.90
C ILE A 32 -4.16 0.37 -2.94
N ALA A 33 -3.41 1.04 -3.81
CA ALA A 33 -3.46 2.49 -3.94
C ALA A 33 -4.85 2.98 -4.34
N ASP A 34 -5.52 2.29 -5.27
CA ASP A 34 -6.88 2.62 -5.68
C ASP A 34 -7.88 2.44 -4.53
N MET A 35 -7.72 1.40 -3.73
CA MET A 35 -8.56 1.18 -2.54
C MET A 35 -8.37 2.25 -1.48
N LEU A 36 -7.12 2.66 -1.23
CA LEU A 36 -6.81 3.71 -0.24
C LEU A 36 -7.36 5.07 -0.65
N ARG A 37 -7.42 5.35 -1.95
CA ARG A 37 -8.01 6.57 -2.49
C ARG A 37 -9.54 6.52 -2.56
N GLY A 38 -10.11 5.33 -2.59
CA GLY A 38 -11.54 5.14 -2.78
C GLY A 38 -11.99 5.24 -4.23
N LYS A 39 -11.09 5.07 -5.18
CA LYS A 39 -11.34 5.29 -6.61
C LYS A 39 -12.41 4.37 -7.20
N GLY A 40 -12.58 3.18 -6.64
CA GLY A 40 -13.63 2.24 -7.05
C GLY A 40 -15.02 2.53 -6.49
N LYS A 41 -15.16 3.52 -5.63
CA LYS A 41 -16.46 3.86 -5.01
C LYS A 41 -17.19 4.92 -5.81
N PRO A 42 -18.55 4.83 -5.94
CA PRO A 42 -19.35 5.90 -6.55
C PRO A 42 -19.21 7.24 -5.82
N GLN A 43 -18.90 7.20 -4.53
CA GLN A 43 -18.76 8.37 -3.65
C GLN A 43 -17.40 9.06 -3.77
N TYR A 44 -16.50 8.57 -4.65
CA TYR A 44 -15.17 9.13 -4.79
C TYR A 44 -15.19 10.64 -5.02
N THR A 45 -14.48 11.36 -4.16
CA THR A 45 -14.30 12.81 -4.26
C THR A 45 -12.81 13.12 -4.11
N PRO A 46 -12.18 13.83 -5.07
CA PRO A 46 -10.72 13.97 -5.08
C PRO A 46 -10.13 14.68 -3.86
N HIS A 47 -10.87 15.58 -3.22
CA HIS A 47 -10.38 16.35 -2.08
C HIS A 47 -10.74 15.74 -0.71
N VAL A 48 -11.47 14.64 -0.69
CA VAL A 48 -11.90 13.96 0.53
C VAL A 48 -11.37 12.52 0.52
N ASP A 49 -10.94 12.04 1.68
CA ASP A 49 -10.50 10.66 1.85
C ASP A 49 -11.71 9.72 1.93
N THR A 50 -12.07 9.11 0.80
CA THR A 50 -13.19 8.17 0.68
C THR A 50 -12.74 6.70 0.70
N GLY A 51 -11.45 6.43 0.85
CA GLY A 51 -10.88 5.08 0.77
C GLY A 51 -11.11 4.23 2.02
N ASP A 52 -10.77 2.96 1.90
CA ASP A 52 -10.92 1.96 2.95
C ASP A 52 -9.59 1.64 3.63
N PHE A 53 -9.67 0.94 4.76
CA PHE A 53 -8.50 0.38 5.43
C PHE A 53 -8.10 -0.93 4.74
N VAL A 54 -6.80 -1.12 4.55
CA VAL A 54 -6.25 -2.34 3.94
C VAL A 54 -5.21 -2.93 4.87
N VAL A 55 -5.40 -4.20 5.21
CA VAL A 55 -4.44 -5.00 5.96
C VAL A 55 -3.80 -6.00 4.99
N VAL A 56 -2.49 -5.98 4.87
CA VAL A 56 -1.74 -6.88 4.01
C VAL A 56 -0.92 -7.83 4.86
N VAL A 57 -1.03 -9.12 4.57
CA VAL A 57 -0.25 -10.17 5.24
C VAL A 57 0.67 -10.85 4.23
N ASN A 58 1.65 -11.59 4.72
CA ASN A 58 2.64 -12.32 3.91
C ASN A 58 3.45 -11.41 2.96
N ALA A 59 3.77 -10.19 3.38
CA ALA A 59 4.55 -9.26 2.57
C ALA A 59 5.95 -9.80 2.20
N GLU A 60 6.50 -10.70 3.00
CA GLU A 60 7.78 -11.35 2.72
C GLU A 60 7.75 -12.28 1.50
N LYS A 61 6.57 -12.77 1.12
CA LYS A 61 6.36 -13.70 0.00
C LYS A 61 5.92 -13.01 -1.28
N ILE A 62 6.03 -11.72 -1.36
CA ILE A 62 5.67 -10.97 -2.55
C ILE A 62 6.62 -11.30 -3.70
N SER A 63 6.10 -11.38 -4.92
CA SER A 63 6.89 -11.76 -6.09
C SER A 63 7.22 -10.53 -6.94
N VAL A 64 8.38 -10.57 -7.60
CA VAL A 64 8.82 -9.56 -8.56
C VAL A 64 9.31 -10.24 -9.82
N THR A 65 9.17 -9.59 -10.96
CA THR A 65 9.56 -10.13 -12.26
C THR A 65 10.96 -9.66 -12.67
N GLY A 66 11.63 -10.45 -13.53
CA GLY A 66 12.96 -10.13 -14.05
C GLY A 66 14.03 -10.12 -12.98
N ASN A 67 15.06 -9.32 -13.17
CA ASN A 67 16.21 -9.20 -12.26
C ASN A 67 16.06 -8.08 -11.21
N LYS A 68 14.84 -7.68 -10.90
CA LYS A 68 14.58 -6.58 -9.96
C LYS A 68 15.13 -6.84 -8.55
N LEU A 69 15.19 -8.10 -8.14
CA LEU A 69 15.75 -8.46 -6.83
C LEU A 69 17.18 -7.92 -6.64
N ASP A 70 17.99 -7.94 -7.69
CA ASP A 70 19.39 -7.51 -7.63
C ASP A 70 19.61 -6.12 -8.24
N GLN A 71 18.75 -5.69 -9.16
CA GLN A 71 18.92 -4.43 -9.90
C GLN A 71 18.17 -3.26 -9.28
N LYS A 72 17.00 -3.48 -8.71
CA LYS A 72 16.24 -2.41 -8.05
C LYS A 72 16.92 -2.03 -6.75
N ARG A 73 17.18 -0.71 -6.57
CA ARG A 73 17.82 -0.19 -5.37
C ARG A 73 16.97 0.84 -4.67
N TYR A 74 17.01 0.82 -3.35
CA TYR A 74 16.39 1.79 -2.47
C TYR A 74 17.48 2.70 -1.91
N TYR A 75 17.34 4.01 -2.15
CA TYR A 75 18.34 5.00 -1.75
C TYR A 75 17.89 5.77 -0.52
N ARG A 76 18.83 6.06 0.34
CA ARG A 76 18.63 6.85 1.54
C ARG A 76 19.83 7.76 1.74
N HIS A 77 19.58 9.02 2.06
CA HIS A 77 20.63 10.00 2.32
C HIS A 77 20.50 10.58 3.73
N SER A 78 21.60 10.59 4.49
CA SER A 78 21.61 11.09 5.87
C SER A 78 21.61 12.61 5.97
N GLY A 79 21.85 13.33 4.87
CA GLY A 79 22.05 14.79 4.85
C GLY A 79 23.50 15.24 5.03
N TYR A 80 24.41 14.32 5.33
CA TYR A 80 25.85 14.62 5.45
C TYR A 80 26.60 14.28 4.15
N PRO A 81 27.75 14.94 3.87
CA PRO A 81 28.59 14.57 2.73
C PRO A 81 28.96 13.08 2.76
N GLY A 82 28.78 12.39 1.61
CA GLY A 82 29.03 10.95 1.52
C GLY A 82 28.01 10.09 2.23
N GLY A 83 26.85 10.65 2.63
CA GLY A 83 25.81 9.95 3.36
C GLY A 83 24.81 9.16 2.52
N LEU A 84 25.05 8.98 1.22
CA LEU A 84 24.19 8.18 0.37
C LEU A 84 24.35 6.70 0.70
N ARG A 85 23.24 6.06 1.04
CA ARG A 85 23.15 4.61 1.27
C ARG A 85 22.18 3.99 0.29
N SER A 86 22.48 2.77 -0.13
CA SER A 86 21.58 2.02 -1.01
C SER A 86 21.45 0.58 -0.53
N ARG A 87 20.29 -0.01 -0.83
CA ARG A 87 20.02 -1.44 -0.62
C ARG A 87 19.37 -1.99 -1.87
N THR A 88 19.69 -3.23 -2.20
CA THR A 88 18.96 -3.94 -3.24
C THR A 88 17.57 -4.36 -2.74
N LEU A 89 16.68 -4.70 -3.66
CA LEU A 89 15.35 -5.21 -3.30
C LEU A 89 15.46 -6.48 -2.43
N ARG A 90 16.41 -7.37 -2.74
CA ARG A 90 16.66 -8.58 -1.96
C ARG A 90 17.02 -8.26 -0.51
N GLU A 91 17.94 -7.34 -0.29
CA GLU A 91 18.33 -6.90 1.05
C GLU A 91 17.18 -6.25 1.82
N GLN A 92 16.36 -5.46 1.12
CA GLN A 92 15.21 -4.81 1.73
C GLN A 92 14.13 -5.80 2.14
N LEU A 93 13.88 -6.84 1.33
CA LEU A 93 12.95 -7.91 1.67
C LEU A 93 13.41 -8.72 2.89
N ASP A 94 14.73 -8.94 3.01
CA ASP A 94 15.29 -9.66 4.15
C ASP A 94 15.21 -8.86 5.45
N ARG A 95 15.38 -7.55 5.38
CA ARG A 95 15.38 -6.68 6.56
C ARG A 95 14.00 -6.22 6.97
N ARG A 96 13.25 -5.63 6.03
CA ARG A 96 11.92 -5.05 6.27
C ARG A 96 11.05 -5.23 5.04
N PRO A 97 10.43 -6.39 4.88
CA PRO A 97 9.59 -6.64 3.70
C PRO A 97 8.38 -5.70 3.60
N GLU A 98 7.89 -5.19 4.73
CA GLU A 98 6.78 -4.23 4.76
C GLU A 98 7.11 -2.93 4.02
N GLU A 99 8.35 -2.48 4.11
CA GLU A 99 8.79 -1.23 3.47
C GLU A 99 8.77 -1.32 1.94
N VAL A 100 8.98 -2.51 1.39
CA VAL A 100 8.95 -2.73 -0.06
C VAL A 100 7.57 -2.40 -0.64
N LEU A 101 6.53 -2.97 -0.06
CA LEU A 101 5.17 -2.72 -0.51
C LEU A 101 4.72 -1.29 -0.19
N ARG A 102 5.08 -0.79 0.98
CA ARG A 102 4.75 0.58 1.38
C ARG A 102 5.36 1.62 0.44
N ALA A 103 6.61 1.45 0.06
CA ALA A 103 7.30 2.34 -0.89
C ALA A 103 6.62 2.31 -2.27
N ALA A 104 6.23 1.13 -2.75
CA ALA A 104 5.53 0.97 -4.01
C ALA A 104 4.17 1.68 -4.00
N VAL A 105 3.38 1.48 -2.96
CA VAL A 105 2.06 2.13 -2.80
C VAL A 105 2.20 3.65 -2.67
N LYS A 106 3.16 4.10 -1.87
CA LYS A 106 3.43 5.54 -1.69
C LYS A 106 3.80 6.22 -3.00
N GLY A 107 4.58 5.55 -3.85
CA GLY A 107 4.94 6.06 -5.18
C GLY A 107 3.76 6.17 -6.14
N MET A 108 2.70 5.39 -5.93
CA MET A 108 1.48 5.38 -6.74
C MET A 108 0.39 6.32 -6.22
N LEU A 109 0.52 6.81 -5.00
CA LEU A 109 -0.37 7.82 -4.44
C LEU A 109 0.07 9.23 -4.84
N PRO A 110 -0.84 10.22 -4.90
CA PRO A 110 -0.47 11.61 -5.13
C PRO A 110 0.50 12.12 -4.06
N LYS A 111 1.32 13.10 -4.40
CA LYS A 111 2.30 13.67 -3.47
C LYS A 111 1.72 14.92 -2.79
N ASN A 112 0.74 14.72 -1.91
CA ASN A 112 0.04 15.79 -1.21
C ASN A 112 -0.29 15.40 0.23
N ARG A 113 -0.93 16.31 0.97
CA ARG A 113 -1.32 16.07 2.37
C ARG A 113 -2.35 14.96 2.51
N LEU A 114 -3.30 14.90 1.58
CA LEU A 114 -4.36 13.88 1.59
C LEU A 114 -3.77 12.47 1.44
N ALA A 115 -2.79 12.29 0.55
CA ALA A 115 -2.12 11.00 0.38
C ALA A 115 -1.36 10.57 1.62
N ARG A 116 -0.80 11.49 2.38
CA ARG A 116 -0.15 11.18 3.67
C ARG A 116 -1.13 10.61 4.69
N GLN A 117 -2.38 11.07 4.68
CA GLN A 117 -3.44 10.49 5.49
C GLN A 117 -3.90 9.14 4.95
N GLN A 118 -4.02 9.02 3.64
CA GLN A 118 -4.43 7.77 2.99
C GLN A 118 -3.47 6.62 3.25
N ILE A 119 -2.16 6.86 3.20
CA ILE A 119 -1.16 5.82 3.43
C ILE A 119 -1.19 5.28 4.87
N THR A 120 -1.65 6.04 5.83
CA THR A 120 -1.79 5.58 7.22
C THR A 120 -2.83 4.49 7.40
N LYS A 121 -3.77 4.36 6.47
CA LYS A 121 -4.78 3.29 6.46
C LYS A 121 -4.25 1.96 5.95
N LEU A 122 -3.05 1.94 5.39
CA LEU A 122 -2.39 0.72 4.95
C LEU A 122 -1.59 0.12 6.10
N LYS A 123 -1.94 -1.11 6.47
CA LYS A 123 -1.27 -1.88 7.52
C LYS A 123 -0.64 -3.11 6.88
N ILE A 124 0.67 -3.23 6.93
CA ILE A 124 1.42 -4.30 6.26
C ILE A 124 2.14 -5.14 7.29
N TYR A 125 2.03 -6.46 7.17
CA TYR A 125 2.69 -7.44 8.04
C TYR A 125 3.46 -8.45 7.20
N ALA A 126 4.66 -8.79 7.65
CA ALA A 126 5.54 -9.72 6.94
C ALA A 126 4.99 -11.15 6.95
N GLY A 127 4.48 -11.59 8.10
CA GLY A 127 3.95 -12.94 8.29
C GLY A 127 2.44 -13.04 8.04
N PRO A 128 1.86 -14.22 8.31
CA PRO A 128 0.43 -14.46 8.08
C PRO A 128 -0.47 -13.87 9.17
N GLU A 129 0.09 -13.46 10.30
CA GLU A 129 -0.67 -12.97 11.44
C GLU A 129 -0.78 -11.45 11.45
N HIS A 130 -1.90 -10.94 11.94
CA HIS A 130 -2.15 -9.52 12.12
C HIS A 130 -2.95 -9.24 13.40
N PRO A 131 -2.76 -8.08 14.06
CA PRO A 131 -3.47 -7.75 15.30
C PRO A 131 -4.86 -7.14 15.08
N HIS A 132 -5.42 -7.23 13.88
CA HIS A 132 -6.68 -6.57 13.52
C HIS A 132 -7.92 -7.48 13.60
N GLY A 133 -7.88 -8.49 14.47
CA GLY A 133 -9.04 -9.35 14.74
C GLY A 133 -10.31 -8.58 15.11
N PRO A 134 -10.26 -7.61 16.05
CA PRO A 134 -11.44 -6.84 16.45
C PRO A 134 -12.08 -6.03 15.31
N GLN A 135 -11.31 -5.60 14.31
CA GLN A 135 -11.83 -4.88 13.15
C GLN A 135 -12.48 -5.82 12.13
N ALA A 136 -12.29 -7.13 12.27
CA ALA A 136 -12.86 -8.17 11.40
C ALA A 136 -12.67 -7.86 9.91
N PRO A 137 -11.42 -7.72 9.42
CA PRO A 137 -11.18 -7.39 8.02
C PRO A 137 -11.71 -8.49 7.10
N GLN A 138 -12.39 -8.10 6.03
CA GLN A 138 -12.95 -9.03 5.06
C GLN A 138 -11.88 -9.47 4.07
N PRO A 139 -11.68 -10.79 3.85
CA PRO A 139 -10.74 -11.28 2.87
C PRO A 139 -11.10 -10.79 1.47
N LEU A 140 -10.10 -10.31 0.74
CA LEU A 140 -10.26 -9.85 -0.63
C LEU A 140 -9.24 -10.58 -1.51
N LYS A 141 -9.72 -11.24 -2.55
CA LYS A 141 -8.87 -11.91 -3.53
C LYS A 141 -9.04 -11.26 -4.89
N TRP A 142 -7.93 -10.91 -5.52
CA TRP A 142 -7.89 -10.50 -6.90
C TRP A 142 -7.31 -11.63 -7.75
N GLU A 143 -7.95 -11.93 -8.84
CA GLU A 143 -7.38 -12.84 -9.83
C GLU A 143 -6.32 -12.09 -10.63
N ASP A 144 -5.14 -12.68 -10.75
CA ASP A 144 -4.12 -12.18 -11.65
C ASP A 144 -4.56 -12.44 -13.10
N ARG A 145 -4.71 -11.35 -13.82
CA ARG A 145 -5.00 -11.41 -15.25
C ARG A 145 -3.71 -11.24 -16.06
#